data_e6c259a6d48ed9079d84b74bd2866fc7
#
_entry.id   e6c259a6d48ed9079d84b74bd2866fc7
#
_cell.length_a   1.000
_cell.length_b   1.000
_cell.length_c   1.000
_cell.angle_alpha   90.00
_cell.angle_beta   90.00
_cell.angle_gamma   90.00
#
_symmetry.space_group_name_H-M   'P 1'
#
loop_
_entity.id
_entity.type
_entity.pdbx_description
1 polymer ?
#
loop_
_entity_poly.entity_id
_entity_poly.type
_entity_poly.pdbx_seq_one_letter_code
_entity_poly.pdbx_strand_id
1 'polypeptide(L)'
;MSRIAAVVSGVVSRAVLVGAGALAARAVLHAVRQSPVAARLERTNHRGATASLAAGPALAIAASTTAAAGTRSAALGSAALVAGLGSGAVGLYDDVVGQRPDQKSAKGFRGHLSALAEGRV
;
A
#
# COMPACT_ATOMS: atom_id res chain seq x y z
N MET A 1 -25.88 28.44 0.05
CA MET A 1 -24.88 28.03 1.05
C MET A 1 -23.77 29.04 1.11
N SER A 2 -23.38 29.51 2.30
CA SER A 2 -22.29 30.48 2.43
C SER A 2 -20.93 29.85 2.06
N ARG A 3 -19.96 30.68 1.66
CA ARG A 3 -18.60 30.23 1.37
C ARG A 3 -17.96 29.50 2.56
N ILE A 4 -18.24 30.00 3.78
CA ILE A 4 -17.75 29.39 5.02
C ILE A 4 -18.34 27.98 5.19
N ALA A 5 -19.66 27.83 5.02
CA ALA A 5 -20.29 26.52 5.11
C ALA A 5 -19.75 25.52 4.09
N ALA A 6 -19.47 25.95 2.86
CA ALA A 6 -18.87 25.10 1.84
C ALA A 6 -17.44 24.65 2.20
N VAL A 7 -16.63 25.58 2.74
CA VAL A 7 -15.27 25.27 3.21
C VAL A 7 -15.31 24.29 4.39
N VAL A 8 -16.15 24.57 5.38
CA VAL A 8 -16.30 23.68 6.56
C VAL A 8 -16.75 22.28 6.13
N SER A 9 -17.76 22.18 5.26
CA SER A 9 -18.23 20.89 4.73
C SER A 9 -17.12 20.14 3.99
N GLY A 10 -16.33 20.86 3.18
CA GLY A 10 -15.20 20.26 2.46
C GLY A 10 -14.11 19.74 3.41
N VAL A 11 -13.77 20.48 4.44
CA VAL A 11 -12.80 20.06 5.46
C VAL A 11 -13.31 18.85 6.24
N VAL A 12 -14.56 18.86 6.67
CA VAL A 12 -15.18 17.74 7.40
C VAL A 12 -15.19 16.49 6.54
N SER A 13 -15.59 16.58 5.27
CA SER A 13 -15.60 15.43 4.35
C SER A 13 -14.22 14.82 4.17
N ARG A 14 -13.19 15.67 4.03
CA ARG A 14 -11.81 15.20 3.91
C ARG A 14 -11.31 14.54 5.20
N ALA A 15 -11.63 15.11 6.35
CA ALA A 15 -11.29 14.54 7.64
C ALA A 15 -11.94 13.17 7.86
N VAL A 16 -13.21 13.03 7.47
CA VAL A 16 -13.95 11.75 7.52
C VAL A 16 -13.28 10.71 6.61
N LEU A 17 -12.90 11.08 5.39
CA LEU A 17 -12.23 10.17 4.47
C LEU A 17 -10.86 9.72 5.00
N VAL A 18 -10.06 10.63 5.55
CA VAL A 18 -8.77 10.30 6.17
C VAL A 18 -8.97 9.35 7.34
N GLY A 19 -9.91 9.64 8.23
CA GLY A 19 -10.24 8.77 9.36
C GLY A 19 -10.72 7.40 8.93
N ALA A 20 -11.61 7.33 7.93
CA ALA A 20 -12.09 6.06 7.37
C ALA A 20 -10.95 5.25 6.74
N GLY A 21 -10.07 5.91 5.99
CA GLY A 21 -8.90 5.27 5.40
C GLY A 21 -7.94 4.71 6.45
N ALA A 22 -7.67 5.44 7.51
CA ALA A 22 -6.83 5.00 8.62
C ALA A 22 -7.44 3.78 9.34
N LEU A 23 -8.74 3.81 9.62
CA LEU A 23 -9.45 2.68 10.23
C LEU A 23 -9.46 1.46 9.31
N ALA A 24 -9.68 1.65 8.01
CA ALA A 24 -9.63 0.57 7.02
C ALA A 24 -8.24 -0.07 6.96
N ALA A 25 -7.18 0.73 6.94
CA ALA A 25 -5.81 0.24 6.95
C ALA A 25 -5.52 -0.59 8.22
N ARG A 26 -5.95 -0.10 9.38
CA ARG A 26 -5.82 -0.85 10.65
C ARG A 26 -6.59 -2.16 10.63
N ALA A 27 -7.82 -2.14 10.10
CA ALA A 27 -8.65 -3.34 10.03
C ALA A 27 -8.04 -4.40 9.10
N VAL A 28 -7.56 -4.00 7.93
CA VAL A 28 -6.89 -4.92 6.99
C VAL A 28 -5.62 -5.48 7.60
N LEU A 29 -4.78 -4.64 8.20
CA LEU A 29 -3.55 -5.07 8.83
C LEU A 29 -3.81 -6.03 10.00
N HIS A 30 -4.81 -5.73 10.82
CA HIS A 30 -5.24 -6.61 11.91
C HIS A 30 -5.71 -7.96 11.38
N ALA A 31 -6.57 -7.96 10.35
CA ALA A 31 -7.07 -9.19 9.73
C ALA A 31 -5.93 -10.05 9.16
N VAL A 32 -4.97 -9.44 8.48
CA VAL A 32 -3.81 -10.17 7.94
C VAL A 32 -2.95 -10.75 9.06
N ARG A 33 -2.71 -10.00 10.14
CA ARG A 33 -1.95 -10.47 11.30
C ARG A 33 -2.60 -11.64 12.02
N GLN A 34 -3.92 -11.76 11.95
CA GLN A 34 -4.68 -12.88 12.52
C GLN A 34 -4.78 -14.08 11.55
N SER A 35 -4.32 -13.93 10.32
CA SER A 35 -4.41 -14.96 9.29
C SER A 35 -3.23 -15.94 9.34
N PRO A 36 -3.37 -17.16 8.77
CA PRO A 36 -2.28 -18.13 8.70
C PRO A 36 -1.06 -17.66 7.88
N VAL A 37 -1.22 -16.65 7.04
CA VAL A 37 -0.12 -16.10 6.23
C VAL A 37 0.72 -15.06 6.96
N ALA A 38 0.32 -14.65 8.17
CA ALA A 38 1.01 -13.62 8.93
C ALA A 38 2.50 -13.91 9.11
N ALA A 39 2.85 -15.14 9.49
CA ALA A 39 4.24 -15.55 9.70
C ALA A 39 5.08 -15.44 8.42
N ARG A 40 4.48 -15.67 7.25
CA ARG A 40 5.17 -15.56 5.96
C ARG A 40 5.46 -14.12 5.56
N LEU A 41 4.71 -13.16 6.11
CA LEU A 41 4.85 -11.73 5.84
C LEU A 41 5.71 -11.03 6.88
N GLU A 42 6.11 -11.70 7.95
CA GLU A 42 6.99 -11.13 8.96
C GLU A 42 8.44 -11.10 8.47
N ARG A 43 9.12 -10.01 8.76
CA ARG A 43 10.54 -9.82 8.49
C ARG A 43 11.22 -9.17 9.68
N THR A 44 12.45 -9.54 9.92
CA THR A 44 13.28 -8.89 10.94
C THR A 44 14.04 -7.73 10.28
N ASN A 45 13.88 -6.54 10.84
CA ASN A 45 14.60 -5.37 10.35
C ASN A 45 16.06 -5.36 10.83
N HIS A 46 16.83 -4.39 10.35
CA HIS A 46 18.25 -4.25 10.73
C HIS A 46 18.48 -3.98 12.23
N ARG A 47 17.45 -3.62 12.97
CA ARG A 47 17.49 -3.43 14.44
C ARG A 47 17.04 -4.66 15.22
N GLY A 48 16.77 -5.77 14.53
CA GLY A 48 16.29 -6.99 15.15
C GLY A 48 14.81 -7.00 15.50
N ALA A 49 14.06 -5.96 15.15
CA ALA A 49 12.62 -5.90 15.39
C ALA A 49 11.83 -6.56 14.25
N THR A 50 10.78 -7.28 14.64
CA THR A 50 9.87 -7.92 13.66
C THR A 50 8.95 -6.86 13.03
N ALA A 51 8.90 -6.86 11.71
CA ALA A 51 8.02 -6.02 10.92
C ALA A 51 7.18 -6.87 9.98
N SER A 52 5.96 -6.43 9.67
CA SER A 52 5.08 -7.14 8.75
C SER A 52 5.08 -6.49 7.38
N LEU A 53 5.27 -7.30 6.33
CA LEU A 53 5.11 -6.86 4.94
C LEU A 53 3.64 -6.55 4.59
N ALA A 54 2.70 -6.95 5.44
CA ALA A 54 1.28 -6.66 5.25
C ALA A 54 0.94 -5.17 5.34
N ALA A 55 1.78 -4.36 5.96
CA ALA A 55 1.52 -2.93 6.13
C ALA A 55 1.41 -2.19 4.80
N GLY A 56 2.26 -2.51 3.83
CA GLY A 56 2.22 -1.92 2.49
C GLY A 56 0.90 -2.23 1.74
N PRO A 57 0.56 -3.49 1.53
CA PRO A 57 -0.72 -3.87 0.93
C PRO A 57 -1.94 -3.33 1.68
N ALA A 58 -1.94 -3.33 3.01
CA ALA A 58 -3.03 -2.77 3.80
C ALA A 58 -3.21 -1.27 3.52
N LEU A 59 -2.13 -0.52 3.46
CA LEU A 59 -2.16 0.89 3.12
C LEU A 59 -2.62 1.10 1.67
N ALA A 60 -2.12 0.31 0.73
CA ALA A 60 -2.52 0.41 -0.68
C ALA A 60 -4.02 0.17 -0.87
N ILE A 61 -4.58 -0.86 -0.26
CA ILE A 61 -6.01 -1.15 -0.30
C ILE A 61 -6.82 -0.01 0.32
N ALA A 62 -6.46 0.41 1.52
CA ALA A 62 -7.19 1.45 2.25
C ALA A 62 -7.11 2.81 1.54
N ALA A 63 -5.93 3.23 1.09
CA ALA A 63 -5.74 4.50 0.40
C ALA A 63 -6.46 4.52 -0.96
N SER A 64 -6.36 3.44 -1.74
CA SER A 64 -6.98 3.34 -3.07
C SER A 64 -8.50 3.34 -2.99
N THR A 65 -9.09 2.57 -2.08
CA THR A 65 -10.54 2.50 -1.90
C THR A 65 -11.09 3.81 -1.33
N THR A 66 -10.38 4.44 -0.40
CA THR A 66 -10.77 5.74 0.16
C THR A 66 -10.70 6.84 -0.90
N ALA A 67 -9.64 6.86 -1.71
CA ALA A 67 -9.51 7.81 -2.81
C ALA A 67 -10.62 7.62 -3.85
N ALA A 68 -10.92 6.38 -4.20
CA ALA A 68 -12.02 6.06 -5.13
C ALA A 68 -13.37 6.50 -4.58
N ALA A 69 -13.64 6.28 -3.30
CA ALA A 69 -14.87 6.70 -2.63
C ALA A 69 -14.99 8.23 -2.52
N GLY A 70 -13.86 8.94 -2.46
CA GLY A 70 -13.82 10.40 -2.33
C GLY A 70 -14.02 11.16 -3.63
N THR A 71 -14.00 10.49 -4.78
CA THR A 71 -14.24 11.12 -6.09
C THR A 71 -15.67 10.89 -6.58
N ARG A 72 -16.21 11.85 -7.31
CA ARG A 72 -17.50 11.73 -8.00
C ARG A 72 -17.37 11.19 -9.42
N SER A 73 -16.15 11.06 -9.93
CA SER A 73 -15.87 10.57 -11.27
C SER A 73 -15.55 9.07 -11.23
N ALA A 74 -16.34 8.27 -11.95
CA ALA A 74 -16.07 6.83 -12.10
C ALA A 74 -14.71 6.57 -12.74
N ALA A 75 -14.30 7.40 -13.70
CA ALA A 75 -13.00 7.29 -14.35
C ALA A 75 -11.85 7.54 -13.37
N LEU A 76 -11.94 8.60 -12.55
CA LEU A 76 -10.93 8.89 -11.53
C LEU A 76 -10.91 7.84 -10.42
N GLY A 77 -12.07 7.35 -10.01
CA GLY A 77 -12.18 6.27 -9.03
C GLY A 77 -11.53 4.99 -9.52
N SER A 78 -11.80 4.60 -10.75
CA SER A 78 -11.17 3.44 -11.39
C SER A 78 -9.65 3.62 -11.53
N ALA A 79 -9.20 4.79 -11.93
CA ALA A 79 -7.78 5.09 -12.03
C ALA A 79 -7.08 5.00 -10.65
N ALA A 80 -7.71 5.52 -9.60
CA ALA A 80 -7.20 5.42 -8.23
C ALA A 80 -7.05 3.96 -7.78
N LEU A 81 -8.06 3.12 -8.05
CA LEU A 81 -8.02 1.70 -7.71
C LEU A 81 -6.93 0.97 -8.50
N VAL A 82 -6.88 1.15 -9.82
CA VAL A 82 -5.89 0.47 -10.66
C VAL A 82 -4.46 0.89 -10.28
N ALA A 83 -4.21 2.18 -10.13
CA ALA A 83 -2.89 2.70 -9.78
C ALA A 83 -2.49 2.26 -8.36
N GLY A 84 -3.37 2.41 -7.39
CA GLY A 84 -3.09 2.12 -5.99
C GLY A 84 -2.95 0.63 -5.72
N LEU A 85 -3.89 -0.19 -6.17
CA LEU A 85 -3.83 -1.64 -5.99
C LEU A 85 -2.72 -2.27 -6.82
N GLY A 86 -2.50 -1.78 -8.04
CA GLY A 86 -1.40 -2.23 -8.90
C GLY A 86 -0.04 -1.94 -8.28
N SER A 87 0.17 -0.73 -7.78
CA SER A 87 1.41 -0.36 -7.08
C SER A 87 1.62 -1.18 -5.82
N GLY A 88 0.56 -1.41 -5.05
CA GLY A 88 0.61 -2.26 -3.86
C GLY A 88 0.98 -3.70 -4.18
N ALA A 89 0.42 -4.26 -5.25
CA ALA A 89 0.73 -5.62 -5.69
C ALA A 89 2.18 -5.75 -6.17
N VAL A 90 2.68 -4.78 -6.94
CA VAL A 90 4.08 -4.75 -7.39
C VAL A 90 5.02 -4.60 -6.20
N GLY A 91 4.71 -3.71 -5.26
CA GLY A 91 5.51 -3.54 -4.04
C GLY A 91 5.57 -4.80 -3.21
N LEU A 92 4.45 -5.48 -3.00
CA LEU A 92 4.43 -6.75 -2.27
C LEU A 92 5.21 -7.84 -3.01
N TYR A 93 5.06 -7.92 -4.32
CA TYR A 93 5.81 -8.86 -5.14
C TYR A 93 7.33 -8.65 -4.97
N ASP A 94 7.77 -7.40 -5.07
CA ASP A 94 9.20 -7.05 -4.90
C ASP A 94 9.70 -7.40 -3.49
N ASP A 95 8.92 -7.11 -2.46
CA ASP A 95 9.25 -7.44 -1.08
C ASP A 95 9.36 -8.95 -0.84
N VAL A 96 8.48 -9.74 -1.42
CA VAL A 96 8.48 -11.20 -1.27
C VAL A 96 9.59 -11.83 -2.10
N VAL A 97 9.69 -11.47 -3.37
CA VAL A 97 10.69 -12.05 -4.30
C VAL A 97 12.09 -11.55 -3.98
N GLY A 98 12.24 -10.30 -3.58
CA GLY A 98 13.51 -9.72 -3.18
C GLY A 98 14.15 -10.36 -1.94
N GLN A 99 13.40 -11.18 -1.19
CA GLN A 99 13.93 -11.95 -0.07
C GLN A 99 14.55 -13.29 -0.50
N ARG A 100 14.35 -13.73 -1.73
CA ARG A 100 14.95 -14.97 -2.23
C ARG A 100 16.47 -14.80 -2.37
N PRO A 101 17.27 -15.83 -2.07
CA PRO A 101 18.74 -15.74 -2.14
C PRO A 101 19.26 -15.34 -3.52
N ASP A 102 18.61 -15.79 -4.59
CA ASP A 102 18.93 -15.47 -5.98
C ASP A 102 18.63 -14.00 -6.36
N GLN A 103 17.75 -13.34 -5.62
CA GLN A 103 17.35 -11.95 -5.85
C GLN A 103 18.03 -10.95 -4.89
N LYS A 104 18.64 -11.41 -3.81
CA LYS A 104 19.31 -10.53 -2.83
C LYS A 104 20.42 -9.68 -3.42
N SER A 105 21.14 -10.19 -4.43
CA SER A 105 22.19 -9.45 -5.14
C SER A 105 21.66 -8.33 -6.03
N ALA A 106 20.35 -8.35 -6.36
CA ALA A 106 19.71 -7.36 -7.23
C ALA A 106 19.11 -6.17 -6.47
N LYS A 107 19.46 -5.97 -5.20
CA LYS A 107 18.98 -4.84 -4.40
C LYS A 107 19.67 -3.54 -4.75
N GLY A 108 18.92 -2.43 -4.67
CA GLY A 108 19.37 -1.11 -5.03
C GLY A 108 19.25 -0.83 -6.52
N PHE A 109 19.36 0.44 -6.88
CA PHE A 109 19.15 0.90 -8.26
C PHE A 109 20.10 0.22 -9.27
N ARG A 110 21.36 0.12 -8.91
CA ARG A 110 22.36 -0.55 -9.77
C ARG A 110 22.11 -2.04 -9.87
N GLY A 111 21.73 -2.68 -8.76
CA GLY A 111 21.38 -4.10 -8.74
C GLY A 111 20.17 -4.42 -9.62
N HIS A 112 19.14 -3.59 -9.58
CA HIS A 112 17.96 -3.75 -10.43
C HIS A 112 18.27 -3.56 -11.90
N LEU A 113 19.07 -2.54 -12.27
CA LEU A 113 19.49 -2.34 -13.65
C LEU A 113 20.35 -3.49 -14.17
N SER A 114 21.28 -3.98 -13.37
CA SER A 114 22.10 -5.13 -13.72
C SER A 114 21.27 -6.38 -13.90
N ALA A 115 20.34 -6.66 -12.97
CA ALA A 115 19.45 -7.81 -13.05
C ALA A 115 18.53 -7.74 -14.27
N LEU A 116 18.04 -6.55 -14.62
CA LEU A 116 17.23 -6.33 -15.81
C LEU A 116 18.04 -6.59 -17.09
N ALA A 117 19.26 -6.08 -17.16
CA ALA A 117 20.18 -6.31 -18.30
C ALA A 117 20.52 -7.79 -18.48
N GLU A 118 20.61 -8.54 -17.38
CA GLU A 118 20.89 -9.98 -17.38
C GLU A 118 19.65 -10.86 -17.55
N GLY A 119 18.45 -10.25 -17.66
CA GLY A 119 17.20 -10.96 -17.81
C GLY A 119 16.74 -11.73 -16.57
N ARG A 120 17.20 -11.35 -15.36
CA ARG A 120 16.87 -12.00 -14.07
C ARG A 120 15.64 -11.42 -13.38
N VAL A 121 15.04 -10.41 -13.99
CA VAL A 121 13.85 -9.74 -13.43
C VAL A 121 12.67 -9.89 -14.36
#